data_bf6a7108572f95126d826e8aa70360e8
#
_entry.id   bf6a7108572f95126d826e8aa70360e8
#
_cell.length_a   1.000
_cell.length_b   1.000
_cell.length_c   1.000
_cell.angle_alpha   90.00
_cell.angle_beta   90.00
_cell.angle_gamma   90.00
#
_symmetry.space_group_name_H-M   'P 1'
#
loop_
_entity.id
_entity.type
_entity.pdbx_description
1 polymer ?
#
loop_
_entity_poly.entity_id
_entity_poly.type
_entity_poly.pdbx_seq_one_letter_code
_entity_poly.pdbx_strand_id
1 'polypeptide(L)'
;MGKLRFFCALLIAKLSIIALKITRHNGTNFPGIVAIRICPNFLEYIELPDKIIGITGTNGKTTCSNLLNDALTFLGEKVLNNSAGSNTITGITTSLIISVNLAGKQSYDTAVFEIDELSSRRIFPFIHIDYLVVTNLSRDSIMRNGHPEYMRSILEANIDKSTRLILNADDLISSLMCPDNSKVYFGIESLDSDKNCCTNLIDDCPICPVCSSKLMYTKNRYSNIGRAYCPNCNFKSFTADYLATDVNIDSMTMNVFLEGENCKFNLFNNGIFNIYNELTLIATLSELNYKVDEIKEAVGSVHITKERLNEFEAGGIKLSSVLCKDRNAYASSRVFEYIEAQPGDKELLLFNNNFQDDATWSENMCWLYDADFELLADDRIKTIVTTGSRGLDFKLRLLSAGVREENIRYVKDPLDCVKELNFTEGETIFLLYGTDPLSPARKVRKILEEHLNRIEKTRRCIK
;
A
#
# COMPACT_ATOMS: atom_id res chain seq x y z
N MET A 1 18.93 37.96 5.43
CA MET A 1 19.21 37.19 4.19
C MET A 1 18.25 36.02 4.02
N GLY A 2 17.87 35.25 5.04
CA GLY A 2 17.02 34.07 4.91
C GLY A 2 15.61 34.31 4.33
N LYS A 3 14.88 35.30 4.87
CA LYS A 3 13.52 35.65 4.36
C LYS A 3 13.51 36.10 2.91
N LEU A 4 14.50 36.92 2.48
CA LEU A 4 14.60 37.35 1.08
C LEU A 4 14.83 36.15 0.15
N ARG A 5 15.71 35.24 0.56
CA ARG A 5 16.02 34.00 -0.18
C ARG A 5 14.79 33.08 -0.26
N PHE A 6 13.97 33.02 0.80
CA PHE A 6 12.70 32.32 0.81
C PHE A 6 11.72 32.87 -0.23
N PHE A 7 11.49 34.19 -0.25
CA PHE A 7 10.56 34.79 -1.21
C PHE A 7 11.03 34.62 -2.66
N CYS A 8 12.34 34.74 -2.93
CA CYS A 8 12.90 34.43 -4.24
C CYS A 8 12.63 32.95 -4.62
N ALA A 9 12.88 32.05 -3.70
CA ALA A 9 12.64 30.61 -3.91
C ALA A 9 11.17 30.31 -4.16
N LEU A 10 10.26 30.91 -3.37
CA LEU A 10 8.82 30.75 -3.54
C LEU A 10 8.34 31.26 -4.90
N LEU A 11 8.78 32.45 -5.31
CA LEU A 11 8.42 33.04 -6.60
C LEU A 11 8.89 32.15 -7.76
N ILE A 12 10.15 31.73 -7.75
CA ILE A 12 10.72 30.90 -8.82
C ILE A 12 10.02 29.53 -8.86
N ALA A 13 9.73 28.94 -7.70
CA ALA A 13 8.99 27.68 -7.63
C ALA A 13 7.57 27.80 -8.16
N LYS A 14 6.86 28.90 -7.84
CA LYS A 14 5.52 29.17 -8.42
C LYS A 14 5.56 29.42 -9.93
N LEU A 15 6.58 30.12 -10.43
CA LEU A 15 6.78 30.28 -11.88
C LEU A 15 7.08 28.92 -12.55
N SER A 16 7.82 28.04 -11.89
CA SER A 16 8.06 26.69 -12.42
C SER A 16 6.78 25.84 -12.52
N ILE A 17 5.82 26.00 -11.59
CA ILE A 17 4.50 25.35 -11.68
C ILE A 17 3.75 25.83 -12.93
N ILE A 18 3.77 27.14 -13.20
CA ILE A 18 3.13 27.71 -14.39
C ILE A 18 3.78 27.15 -15.67
N ALA A 19 5.11 27.14 -15.72
CA ALA A 19 5.86 26.59 -16.86
C ALA A 19 5.54 25.12 -17.12
N LEU A 20 5.47 24.28 -16.06
CA LEU A 20 5.10 22.88 -16.16
C LEU A 20 3.67 22.69 -16.68
N LYS A 21 2.70 23.52 -16.23
CA LYS A 21 1.33 23.48 -16.73
C LYS A 21 1.27 23.83 -18.24
N ILE A 22 2.02 24.85 -18.68
CA ILE A 22 2.08 25.25 -20.10
C ILE A 22 2.66 24.11 -20.95
N THR A 23 3.72 23.46 -20.47
CA THR A 23 4.41 22.35 -21.17
C THR A 23 3.72 21.01 -21.02
N ARG A 24 2.58 20.92 -20.29
CA ARG A 24 1.82 19.70 -20.00
C ARG A 24 2.65 18.60 -19.33
N HIS A 25 3.63 18.99 -18.49
CA HIS A 25 4.41 18.05 -17.70
C HIS A 25 3.85 17.99 -16.27
N ASN A 26 3.70 16.77 -15.75
CA ASN A 26 3.34 16.54 -14.35
C ASN A 26 4.59 16.69 -13.47
N GLY A 27 4.87 17.90 -13.00
CA GLY A 27 6.05 18.19 -12.17
C GLY A 27 5.74 18.14 -10.68
N THR A 28 5.40 16.97 -10.16
CA THR A 28 4.97 16.80 -8.76
C THR A 28 6.06 17.08 -7.72
N ASN A 29 7.33 16.94 -8.09
CA ASN A 29 8.50 17.18 -7.23
C ASN A 29 9.32 18.42 -7.62
N PHE A 30 9.27 18.83 -8.88
CA PHE A 30 10.20 19.81 -9.43
C PHE A 30 10.13 21.18 -8.73
N PRO A 31 8.96 21.76 -8.44
CA PRO A 31 8.89 23.04 -7.71
C PRO A 31 9.52 22.96 -6.32
N GLY A 32 9.30 21.87 -5.58
CA GLY A 32 9.93 21.62 -4.29
C GLY A 32 11.45 21.47 -4.38
N ILE A 33 11.95 20.77 -5.40
CA ILE A 33 13.41 20.66 -5.65
C ILE A 33 14.00 22.07 -5.88
N VAL A 34 13.37 22.88 -6.72
CA VAL A 34 13.81 24.23 -7.01
C VAL A 34 13.82 25.08 -5.74
N ALA A 35 12.75 25.04 -4.94
CA ALA A 35 12.64 25.82 -3.71
C ALA A 35 13.72 25.44 -2.70
N ILE A 36 13.90 24.13 -2.42
CA ILE A 36 14.91 23.65 -1.45
C ILE A 36 16.33 23.93 -1.96
N ARG A 37 16.58 23.84 -3.27
CA ARG A 37 17.90 24.13 -3.84
C ARG A 37 18.28 25.61 -3.70
N ILE A 38 17.32 26.52 -3.87
CA ILE A 38 17.52 27.96 -3.71
C ILE A 38 17.59 28.32 -2.22
N CYS A 39 16.69 27.75 -1.40
CA CYS A 39 16.61 28.01 0.04
C CYS A 39 16.56 26.68 0.79
N PRO A 40 17.72 26.13 1.25
CA PRO A 40 17.75 24.83 1.95
C PRO A 40 16.81 24.73 3.16
N ASN A 41 16.62 25.84 3.87
CA ASN A 41 15.72 25.94 5.03
C ASN A 41 14.32 26.48 4.61
N PHE A 42 13.86 26.19 3.40
CA PHE A 42 12.60 26.73 2.86
C PHE A 42 11.41 26.44 3.77
N LEU A 43 11.35 25.22 4.33
CA LEU A 43 10.25 24.77 5.19
C LEU A 43 10.21 25.48 6.57
N GLU A 44 11.29 26.13 7.00
CA GLU A 44 11.28 26.95 8.23
C GLU A 44 10.54 28.28 8.07
N TYR A 45 10.32 28.74 6.83
CA TYR A 45 9.76 30.06 6.55
C TYR A 45 8.36 29.99 5.95
N ILE A 46 7.91 28.85 5.43
CA ILE A 46 6.57 28.68 4.85
C ILE A 46 5.55 28.50 5.98
N GLU A 47 4.42 29.15 5.85
CA GLU A 47 3.31 28.95 6.78
C GLU A 47 2.69 27.57 6.56
N LEU A 48 2.57 26.81 7.64
CA LEU A 48 1.98 25.48 7.63
C LEU A 48 0.50 25.53 7.98
N PRO A 49 -0.32 24.54 7.58
CA PRO A 49 -1.67 24.36 8.12
C PRO A 49 -1.64 24.17 9.64
N ASP A 50 -2.73 24.59 10.31
CA ASP A 50 -2.84 24.54 11.78
C ASP A 50 -2.84 23.11 12.32
N LYS A 51 -3.32 22.13 11.53
CA LYS A 51 -3.39 20.71 11.87
C LYS A 51 -2.74 19.88 10.76
N ILE A 52 -1.80 19.03 11.14
CA ILE A 52 -1.08 18.18 10.19
C ILE A 52 -1.18 16.71 10.61
N ILE A 53 -1.77 15.91 9.72
CA ILE A 53 -1.91 14.47 9.86
C ILE A 53 -0.94 13.80 8.90
N GLY A 54 0.03 13.08 9.44
CA GLY A 54 0.96 12.26 8.66
C GLY A 54 0.45 10.83 8.54
N ILE A 55 0.57 10.25 7.35
CA ILE A 55 0.27 8.83 7.12
C ILE A 55 1.51 8.17 6.54
N THR A 56 2.02 7.19 7.28
CA THR A 56 3.22 6.43 6.91
C THR A 56 2.99 4.92 7.06
N GLY A 57 3.95 4.12 6.66
CA GLY A 57 3.90 2.65 6.74
C GLY A 57 4.15 1.99 5.39
N THR A 58 4.43 0.69 5.35
CA THR A 58 4.85 0.00 4.11
C THR A 58 3.72 -0.10 3.09
N ASN A 59 2.53 -0.49 3.53
CA ASN A 59 1.35 -0.68 2.66
C ASN A 59 0.16 0.12 3.16
N GLY A 60 -0.72 0.56 2.25
CA GLY A 60 -1.95 1.28 2.59
C GLY A 60 -1.82 2.81 2.67
N LYS A 61 -0.63 3.39 2.72
CA LYS A 61 -0.40 4.85 2.83
C LYS A 61 -1.28 5.70 1.90
N THR A 62 -1.15 5.46 0.60
CA THR A 62 -1.88 6.24 -0.42
C THR A 62 -3.39 6.07 -0.30
N THR A 63 -3.84 4.85 -0.02
CA THR A 63 -5.27 4.57 0.18
C THR A 63 -5.79 5.33 1.40
N CYS A 64 -5.13 5.19 2.56
CA CYS A 64 -5.54 5.88 3.79
C CYS A 64 -5.49 7.41 3.66
N SER A 65 -4.44 7.95 3.00
CA SER A 65 -4.30 9.39 2.77
C SER A 65 -5.43 9.93 1.90
N ASN A 66 -5.78 9.23 0.83
CA ASN A 66 -6.89 9.64 -0.04
C ASN A 66 -8.24 9.51 0.66
N LEU A 67 -8.50 8.38 1.35
CA LEU A 67 -9.74 8.18 2.09
C LEU A 67 -9.95 9.27 3.16
N LEU A 68 -8.89 9.59 3.91
CA LEU A 68 -8.98 10.63 4.94
C LEU A 68 -9.16 12.02 4.34
N ASN A 69 -8.46 12.34 3.24
CA ASN A 69 -8.66 13.58 2.51
C ASN A 69 -10.12 13.74 2.04
N ASP A 70 -10.69 12.69 1.45
CA ASP A 70 -12.03 12.72 0.89
C ASP A 70 -13.09 12.79 2.01
N ALA A 71 -12.89 12.06 3.12
CA ALA A 71 -13.77 12.10 4.28
C ALA A 71 -13.77 13.49 4.96
N LEU A 72 -12.60 14.09 5.21
CA LEU A 72 -12.50 15.42 5.79
C LEU A 72 -13.08 16.50 4.85
N THR A 73 -12.88 16.35 3.55
CA THR A 73 -13.49 17.26 2.55
C THR A 73 -15.01 17.12 2.56
N PHE A 74 -15.56 15.90 2.67
CA PHE A 74 -16.99 15.66 2.83
C PHE A 74 -17.54 16.33 4.11
N LEU A 75 -16.78 16.30 5.19
CA LEU A 75 -17.11 16.96 6.47
C LEU A 75 -16.93 18.49 6.41
N GLY A 76 -16.56 19.05 5.27
CA GLY A 76 -16.49 20.50 5.05
C GLY A 76 -15.11 21.12 5.37
N GLU A 77 -14.08 20.32 5.68
CA GLU A 77 -12.73 20.85 5.89
C GLU A 77 -12.04 21.21 4.56
N LYS A 78 -11.20 22.24 4.63
CA LYS A 78 -10.26 22.58 3.55
C LYS A 78 -8.95 21.81 3.75
N VAL A 79 -8.81 20.71 3.05
CA VAL A 79 -7.69 19.78 3.24
C VAL A 79 -6.61 19.96 2.17
N LEU A 80 -5.38 20.18 2.62
CA LEU A 80 -4.19 20.08 1.77
C LEU A 80 -3.71 18.61 1.75
N ASN A 81 -3.61 18.02 0.56
CA ASN A 81 -3.11 16.67 0.38
C ASN A 81 -1.99 16.63 -0.66
N ASN A 82 -1.06 15.68 -0.54
CA ASN A 82 0.01 15.50 -1.51
C ASN A 82 -0.24 14.36 -2.52
N SER A 83 -1.49 13.97 -2.75
CA SER A 83 -1.89 12.88 -3.67
C SER A 83 -1.42 13.10 -5.11
N ALA A 84 -1.36 14.36 -5.58
CA ALA A 84 -0.81 14.71 -6.88
C ALA A 84 0.74 14.72 -6.91
N GLY A 85 1.38 14.55 -5.76
CA GLY A 85 2.82 14.67 -5.57
C GLY A 85 3.49 13.37 -5.11
N SER A 86 4.71 13.54 -4.65
CA SER A 86 5.50 12.46 -4.06
C SER A 86 5.42 12.55 -2.53
N ASN A 87 5.52 11.41 -1.87
CA ASN A 87 5.58 11.25 -0.41
C ASN A 87 6.97 11.59 0.19
N THR A 88 7.81 12.25 -0.59
CA THR A 88 9.14 12.74 -0.18
C THR A 88 9.10 14.21 0.21
N ILE A 89 10.18 14.70 0.83
CA ILE A 89 10.29 16.12 1.23
C ILE A 89 10.02 17.09 0.06
N THR A 90 10.48 16.78 -1.16
CA THR A 90 10.29 17.63 -2.34
C THR A 90 8.83 17.65 -2.80
N GLY A 91 8.12 16.53 -2.69
CA GLY A 91 6.69 16.45 -3.00
C GLY A 91 5.84 17.24 -2.00
N ILE A 92 6.07 17.04 -0.69
CA ILE A 92 5.38 17.80 0.37
C ILE A 92 5.69 19.30 0.24
N THR A 93 6.94 19.68 -0.02
CA THR A 93 7.29 21.09 -0.28
C THR A 93 6.54 21.64 -1.48
N THR A 94 6.37 20.87 -2.56
CA THR A 94 5.57 21.29 -3.72
C THR A 94 4.11 21.54 -3.34
N SER A 95 3.49 20.64 -2.56
CA SER A 95 2.11 20.80 -2.08
C SER A 95 1.96 22.05 -1.23
N LEU A 96 2.90 22.31 -0.32
CA LEU A 96 2.94 23.53 0.49
C LEU A 96 3.14 24.81 -0.36
N ILE A 97 3.98 24.77 -1.40
CA ILE A 97 4.14 25.91 -2.34
C ILE A 97 2.83 26.19 -3.07
N ILE A 98 2.09 25.18 -3.45
CA ILE A 98 0.79 25.34 -4.13
C ILE A 98 -0.23 25.95 -3.19
N SER A 99 -0.25 25.57 -1.91
CA SER A 99 -1.27 25.97 -0.94
C SER A 99 -1.12 27.40 -0.41
N VAL A 100 0.09 27.97 -0.43
CA VAL A 100 0.31 29.35 0.05
C VAL A 100 0.16 30.39 -1.07
N ASN A 101 -0.13 31.64 -0.69
CA ASN A 101 -0.09 32.79 -1.62
C ASN A 101 1.35 33.29 -1.86
N LEU A 102 1.54 34.37 -2.62
CA LEU A 102 2.87 34.97 -2.88
C LEU A 102 3.51 35.58 -1.63
N ALA A 103 2.74 35.89 -0.59
CA ALA A 103 3.25 36.34 0.70
C ALA A 103 3.63 35.14 1.61
N GLY A 104 3.48 33.93 1.14
CA GLY A 104 3.76 32.72 1.91
C GLY A 104 2.68 32.35 2.91
N LYS A 105 1.48 32.97 2.84
CA LYS A 105 0.36 32.70 3.74
C LYS A 105 -0.44 31.51 3.29
N GLN A 106 -0.74 30.61 4.24
CA GLN A 106 -1.51 29.39 4.05
C GLN A 106 -2.99 29.67 3.81
N SER A 107 -3.64 28.82 3.00
CA SER A 107 -5.08 28.88 2.69
C SER A 107 -5.85 27.63 3.08
N TYR A 108 -5.19 26.67 3.73
CA TYR A 108 -5.75 25.42 4.23
C TYR A 108 -5.54 25.32 5.74
N ASP A 109 -6.54 24.84 6.46
CA ASP A 109 -6.49 24.69 7.91
C ASP A 109 -5.94 23.34 8.31
N THR A 110 -6.20 22.30 7.52
CA THR A 110 -5.77 20.92 7.75
C THR A 110 -4.91 20.40 6.60
N ALA A 111 -3.86 19.62 6.91
CA ALA A 111 -3.11 18.85 5.93
C ALA A 111 -3.15 17.36 6.24
N VAL A 112 -3.26 16.54 5.19
CA VAL A 112 -3.10 15.09 5.21
C VAL A 112 -1.94 14.74 4.29
N PHE A 113 -0.79 14.37 4.87
CA PHE A 113 0.40 14.06 4.10
C PHE A 113 0.72 12.56 4.13
N GLU A 114 0.77 11.95 2.95
CA GLU A 114 1.45 10.68 2.78
C GLU A 114 2.96 10.92 2.93
N ILE A 115 3.62 10.20 3.84
CA ILE A 115 5.03 10.37 4.18
C ILE A 115 5.75 9.03 3.98
N ASP A 116 6.78 9.05 3.12
CA ASP A 116 7.71 7.93 2.97
C ASP A 116 8.55 7.78 4.24
N GLU A 117 8.70 6.55 4.73
CA GLU A 117 9.35 6.25 6.01
C GLU A 117 10.78 6.81 6.08
N LEU A 118 11.58 6.65 5.03
CA LEU A 118 12.95 7.18 4.98
C LEU A 118 12.99 8.69 4.83
N SER A 119 11.95 9.27 4.21
CA SER A 119 11.83 10.72 4.03
C SER A 119 11.47 11.43 5.33
N SER A 120 10.88 10.73 6.30
CA SER A 120 10.52 11.29 7.62
C SER A 120 11.66 12.03 8.29
N ARG A 121 12.89 11.52 8.24
CA ARG A 121 14.11 12.15 8.79
C ARG A 121 14.43 13.53 8.20
N ARG A 122 13.87 13.85 7.02
CA ARG A 122 14.04 15.14 6.35
C ARG A 122 12.83 16.04 6.49
N ILE A 123 11.68 15.48 6.85
CA ILE A 123 10.39 16.18 6.96
C ILE A 123 10.13 16.60 8.40
N PHE A 124 10.19 15.67 9.35
CA PHE A 124 9.83 15.90 10.75
C PHE A 124 10.69 16.99 11.46
N PRO A 125 11.98 17.23 11.13
CA PRO A 125 12.71 18.36 11.70
C PRO A 125 12.15 19.74 11.35
N PHE A 126 11.31 19.84 10.29
CA PHE A 126 10.77 21.11 9.80
C PHE A 126 9.25 21.19 9.94
N ILE A 127 8.56 20.06 9.96
CA ILE A 127 7.11 19.99 9.98
C ILE A 127 6.70 19.16 11.20
N HIS A 128 6.07 19.84 12.17
CA HIS A 128 5.44 19.16 13.30
C HIS A 128 4.22 18.38 12.79
N ILE A 129 4.10 17.13 13.21
CA ILE A 129 2.96 16.24 12.88
C ILE A 129 2.13 16.09 14.13
N ASP A 130 0.88 16.57 14.11
CA ASP A 130 -0.02 16.47 15.27
C ASP A 130 -0.49 15.03 15.48
N TYR A 131 -0.88 14.35 14.39
CA TYR A 131 -1.29 12.96 14.37
C TYR A 131 -0.48 12.18 13.36
N LEU A 132 0.16 11.10 13.77
CA LEU A 132 0.88 10.20 12.89
C LEU A 132 0.21 8.82 12.87
N VAL A 133 -0.35 8.48 11.72
CA VAL A 133 -0.90 7.16 11.43
C VAL A 133 0.21 6.28 10.86
N VAL A 134 0.41 5.10 11.47
CA VAL A 134 1.30 4.07 10.94
C VAL A 134 0.47 2.85 10.59
N THR A 135 0.27 2.63 9.30
CA THR A 135 -0.61 1.55 8.81
C THR A 135 -0.06 0.17 9.12
N ASN A 136 1.19 -0.05 8.79
CA ASN A 136 1.99 -1.26 9.10
C ASN A 136 3.46 -1.02 8.73
N LEU A 137 4.36 -1.81 9.32
CA LEU A 137 5.76 -1.87 8.94
C LEU A 137 6.11 -3.31 8.56
N SER A 138 6.48 -3.52 7.31
CA SER A 138 6.89 -4.81 6.77
C SER A 138 8.03 -4.63 5.77
N ARG A 139 8.60 -5.73 5.30
CA ARG A 139 9.62 -5.67 4.24
C ARG A 139 9.06 -5.00 3.00
N ASP A 140 9.76 -4.00 2.49
CA ASP A 140 9.55 -3.42 1.16
C ASP A 140 10.74 -3.79 0.27
N SER A 141 10.97 -3.07 -0.79
CA SER A 141 12.11 -3.29 -1.67
C SER A 141 13.44 -3.30 -0.90
N ILE A 142 14.19 -4.37 -1.02
CA ILE A 142 15.52 -4.53 -0.39
C ILE A 142 16.46 -3.35 -0.72
N MET A 143 16.34 -2.76 -1.88
CA MET A 143 17.14 -1.59 -2.29
C MET A 143 16.78 -0.30 -1.54
N ARG A 144 15.57 -0.21 -0.99
CA ARG A 144 15.08 0.99 -0.29
C ARG A 144 14.96 0.75 1.21
N ASN A 145 14.22 -0.27 1.59
CA ASN A 145 13.67 -0.42 2.93
C ASN A 145 13.70 -1.90 3.36
N GLY A 146 14.87 -2.52 3.29
CA GLY A 146 15.00 -3.97 3.41
C GLY A 146 14.52 -4.57 4.73
N HIS A 147 14.60 -3.84 5.86
CA HIS A 147 14.25 -4.40 7.17
C HIS A 147 13.28 -3.50 7.93
N PRO A 148 12.14 -4.00 8.40
CA PRO A 148 11.10 -3.20 9.04
C PRO A 148 11.56 -2.56 10.37
N GLU A 149 12.43 -3.21 11.14
CA GLU A 149 13.02 -2.63 12.36
C GLU A 149 13.91 -1.41 12.05
N TYR A 150 14.61 -1.39 10.92
CA TYR A 150 15.37 -0.23 10.48
C TYR A 150 14.44 0.95 10.17
N MET A 151 13.30 0.67 9.49
CA MET A 151 12.29 1.69 9.22
C MET A 151 11.69 2.24 10.51
N ARG A 152 11.37 1.36 11.44
CA ARG A 152 10.90 1.73 12.78
C ARG A 152 11.91 2.66 13.46
N SER A 153 13.19 2.31 13.51
CA SER A 153 14.23 3.11 14.17
C SER A 153 14.38 4.51 13.55
N ILE A 154 14.23 4.65 12.23
CA ILE A 154 14.25 5.94 11.53
C ILE A 154 13.06 6.82 11.93
N LEU A 155 11.86 6.24 11.96
CA LEU A 155 10.65 6.94 12.38
C LEU A 155 10.79 7.41 13.85
N GLU A 156 11.11 6.49 14.75
CA GLU A 156 11.25 6.78 16.19
C GLU A 156 12.27 7.89 16.51
N ALA A 157 13.39 7.92 15.77
CA ALA A 157 14.44 8.92 15.97
C ALA A 157 14.01 10.36 15.62
N ASN A 158 12.90 10.53 14.88
CA ASN A 158 12.52 11.83 14.33
C ASN A 158 11.10 12.27 14.72
N ILE A 159 10.29 11.41 15.35
CA ILE A 159 8.94 11.73 15.81
C ILE A 159 9.03 12.60 17.07
N ASP A 160 8.31 13.73 17.08
CA ASP A 160 8.19 14.58 18.26
C ASP A 160 7.35 13.86 19.34
N LYS A 161 7.71 14.09 20.63
CA LYS A 161 7.02 13.48 21.77
C LYS A 161 5.55 13.92 21.92
N SER A 162 5.20 15.09 21.39
CA SER A 162 3.82 15.60 21.39
C SER A 162 2.96 15.01 20.28
N THR A 163 3.55 14.39 19.27
CA THR A 163 2.81 13.71 18.20
C THR A 163 1.96 12.57 18.78
N ARG A 164 0.66 12.60 18.50
CA ARG A 164 -0.24 11.49 18.84
C ARG A 164 -0.15 10.40 17.77
N LEU A 165 0.04 9.16 18.19
CA LEU A 165 0.20 8.03 17.28
C LEU A 165 -1.09 7.23 17.16
N ILE A 166 -1.42 6.83 15.92
CA ILE A 166 -2.52 5.92 15.60
C ILE A 166 -1.89 4.68 14.96
N LEU A 167 -1.80 3.58 15.70
CA LEU A 167 -1.00 2.42 15.38
C LEU A 167 -1.85 1.17 15.16
N ASN A 168 -1.37 0.24 14.36
CA ASN A 168 -2.00 -1.06 14.18
C ASN A 168 -1.60 -2.03 15.33
N ALA A 169 -2.56 -2.40 16.19
CA ALA A 169 -2.34 -3.35 17.28
C ALA A 169 -1.95 -4.75 16.81
N ASP A 170 -2.33 -5.09 15.58
CA ASP A 170 -2.04 -6.40 15.00
C ASP A 170 -0.67 -6.41 14.28
N ASP A 171 -0.01 -5.27 14.11
CA ASP A 171 1.36 -5.20 13.59
C ASP A 171 2.37 -5.26 14.74
N LEU A 172 3.08 -6.38 14.86
CA LEU A 172 4.04 -6.62 15.94
C LEU A 172 5.26 -5.68 15.91
N ILE A 173 5.46 -4.92 14.85
CA ILE A 173 6.59 -4.01 14.70
C ILE A 173 6.17 -2.57 14.98
N SER A 174 5.17 -2.05 14.26
CA SER A 174 4.75 -0.65 14.43
C SER A 174 4.06 -0.39 15.77
N SER A 175 3.36 -1.39 16.33
CA SER A 175 2.68 -1.25 17.62
C SER A 175 3.63 -0.93 18.79
N LEU A 176 4.90 -1.27 18.67
CA LEU A 176 5.94 -1.04 19.69
C LEU A 176 6.60 0.34 19.60
N MET A 177 6.23 1.15 18.60
CA MET A 177 6.89 2.43 18.36
C MET A 177 6.70 3.46 19.47
N CYS A 178 7.73 4.27 19.69
CA CYS A 178 7.71 5.50 20.52
C CYS A 178 6.99 5.30 21.86
N PRO A 179 7.54 4.54 22.80
CA PRO A 179 6.85 4.18 24.06
C PRO A 179 6.32 5.37 24.85
N ASP A 180 6.97 6.54 24.76
CA ASP A 180 6.64 7.74 25.51
C ASP A 180 5.53 8.59 24.87
N ASN A 181 5.18 8.37 23.60
CA ASN A 181 4.14 9.14 22.92
C ASN A 181 2.74 8.70 23.34
N SER A 182 1.80 9.65 23.39
CA SER A 182 0.38 9.34 23.43
C SER A 182 -0.04 8.56 22.18
N LYS A 183 -0.76 7.47 22.35
CA LYS A 183 -1.11 6.59 21.24
C LYS A 183 -2.44 5.89 21.45
N VAL A 184 -3.06 5.50 20.34
CA VAL A 184 -4.21 4.62 20.27
C VAL A 184 -3.95 3.53 19.23
N TYR A 185 -4.68 2.44 19.37
CA TYR A 185 -4.51 1.26 18.55
C TYR A 185 -5.80 0.89 17.83
N PHE A 186 -5.68 0.59 16.54
CA PHE A 186 -6.74 -0.07 15.79
C PHE A 186 -6.37 -1.52 15.51
N GLY A 187 -7.36 -2.38 15.31
CA GLY A 187 -7.12 -3.80 15.03
C GLY A 187 -8.40 -4.54 14.71
N ILE A 188 -8.27 -5.77 14.24
CA ILE A 188 -9.41 -6.63 13.90
C ILE A 188 -9.44 -7.80 14.89
N GLU A 189 -10.62 -8.19 15.34
CA GLU A 189 -10.83 -9.40 16.13
C GLU A 189 -10.41 -10.67 15.35
N SER A 190 -10.40 -11.83 15.99
CA SER A 190 -10.06 -13.09 15.34
C SER A 190 -11.03 -13.41 14.20
N LEU A 191 -10.46 -13.80 13.07
CA LEU A 191 -11.19 -14.27 11.90
C LEU A 191 -10.98 -15.79 11.75
N ASP A 192 -11.91 -16.48 11.11
CA ASP A 192 -11.82 -17.93 10.85
C ASP A 192 -10.58 -18.30 10.02
N SER A 193 -10.09 -17.36 9.22
CA SER A 193 -8.88 -17.52 8.40
C SER A 193 -7.57 -17.34 9.19
N ASP A 194 -7.62 -16.82 10.44
CA ASP A 194 -6.42 -16.60 11.26
C ASP A 194 -5.80 -17.94 11.67
N LYS A 195 -4.47 -17.98 11.69
CA LYS A 195 -3.68 -19.15 12.08
C LYS A 195 -3.00 -18.90 13.43
N ASN A 196 -2.55 -19.95 14.08
CA ASN A 196 -1.82 -19.87 15.35
C ASN A 196 -0.29 -19.77 15.18
N CYS A 197 0.19 -19.65 13.95
CA CYS A 197 1.59 -19.45 13.62
C CYS A 197 1.72 -18.68 12.29
N CYS A 198 2.87 -18.06 12.08
CA CYS A 198 3.21 -17.50 10.77
C CYS A 198 3.44 -18.67 9.79
N THR A 199 2.75 -18.65 8.65
CA THR A 199 2.87 -19.62 7.56
C THR A 199 3.56 -19.06 6.33
N ASN A 200 3.89 -17.78 6.32
CA ASN A 200 4.66 -17.15 5.26
C ASN A 200 6.13 -17.60 5.34
N LEU A 201 6.83 -17.58 4.23
CA LEU A 201 8.25 -17.93 4.14
C LEU A 201 9.09 -17.05 5.08
N ILE A 202 8.74 -15.80 5.23
CA ILE A 202 9.42 -14.84 6.09
C ILE A 202 8.56 -14.53 7.33
N ASP A 203 9.12 -14.82 8.50
CA ASP A 203 8.63 -14.37 9.81
C ASP A 203 9.61 -13.33 10.37
N ASP A 204 9.23 -12.08 10.36
CA ASP A 204 10.07 -10.96 10.85
C ASP A 204 10.00 -10.78 12.38
N CYS A 205 9.06 -11.47 13.06
CA CYS A 205 8.84 -11.33 14.50
C CYS A 205 8.86 -12.66 15.25
N PRO A 206 9.88 -13.54 15.04
CA PRO A 206 9.91 -14.86 15.69
C PRO A 206 10.29 -14.80 17.17
N ILE A 207 10.86 -13.68 17.64
CA ILE A 207 11.41 -13.54 18.98
C ILE A 207 10.80 -12.38 19.77
N CYS A 208 10.71 -12.57 21.07
CA CYS A 208 10.19 -11.56 22.01
C CYS A 208 11.11 -10.34 22.08
N PRO A 209 10.61 -9.12 21.92
CA PRO A 209 11.41 -7.90 22.00
C PRO A 209 11.91 -7.58 23.41
N VAL A 210 11.39 -8.26 24.45
CA VAL A 210 11.76 -8.02 25.85
C VAL A 210 12.81 -9.02 26.36
N CYS A 211 12.64 -10.33 26.08
CA CYS A 211 13.50 -11.37 26.65
C CYS A 211 14.14 -12.29 25.60
N SER A 212 13.99 -12.02 24.32
CA SER A 212 14.54 -12.76 23.18
C SER A 212 14.11 -14.24 23.09
N SER A 213 13.11 -14.66 23.85
CA SER A 213 12.52 -16.00 23.71
C SER A 213 11.61 -16.08 22.51
N LYS A 214 11.33 -17.28 22.02
CA LYS A 214 10.39 -17.48 20.92
C LYS A 214 9.01 -16.93 21.26
N LEU A 215 8.43 -16.14 20.35
CA LEU A 215 7.04 -15.68 20.45
C LEU A 215 6.06 -16.78 20.04
N MET A 216 4.88 -16.75 20.65
CA MET A 216 3.74 -17.59 20.32
C MET A 216 2.60 -16.72 19.84
N TYR A 217 2.04 -17.04 18.68
CA TYR A 217 0.88 -16.32 18.15
C TYR A 217 -0.40 -16.83 18.80
N THR A 218 -1.25 -15.93 19.24
CA THR A 218 -2.67 -16.22 19.53
C THR A 218 -3.48 -16.20 18.24
N LYS A 219 -3.07 -15.35 17.28
CA LYS A 219 -3.56 -15.32 15.90
C LYS A 219 -2.51 -14.70 15.00
N ASN A 220 -2.35 -15.22 13.80
CA ASN A 220 -1.54 -14.67 12.73
C ASN A 220 -2.38 -14.60 11.46
N ARG A 221 -2.45 -13.44 10.83
CA ARG A 221 -3.13 -13.24 9.56
C ARG A 221 -2.20 -13.45 8.40
N TYR A 222 -1.03 -12.85 8.50
CA TYR A 222 0.04 -12.97 7.53
C TYR A 222 1.30 -12.27 8.07
N SER A 223 2.47 -12.82 7.77
CA SER A 223 3.78 -12.26 8.15
C SER A 223 3.80 -11.79 9.61
N ASN A 224 4.13 -10.52 9.89
CA ASN A 224 4.14 -9.93 11.22
C ASN A 224 2.77 -9.35 11.67
N ILE A 225 1.71 -9.55 10.88
CA ILE A 225 0.36 -9.09 11.24
C ILE A 225 -0.39 -10.19 11.98
N GLY A 226 -0.57 -9.99 13.26
CA GLY A 226 -1.21 -10.92 14.18
C GLY A 226 -1.08 -10.46 15.62
N ARG A 227 -1.45 -11.29 16.55
CA ARG A 227 -1.24 -11.06 18.00
C ARG A 227 -0.43 -12.17 18.62
N ALA A 228 0.55 -11.78 19.38
CA ALA A 228 1.49 -12.70 19.99
C ALA A 228 1.65 -12.46 21.49
N TYR A 229 2.15 -13.46 22.17
CA TYR A 229 2.57 -13.38 23.56
C TYR A 229 3.89 -14.13 23.76
N CYS A 230 4.59 -13.78 24.82
CA CYS A 230 5.80 -14.49 25.22
C CYS A 230 5.51 -15.48 26.35
N PRO A 231 5.84 -16.79 26.22
CA PRO A 231 5.64 -17.76 27.30
C PRO A 231 6.61 -17.56 28.48
N ASN A 232 7.71 -16.81 28.31
CA ASN A 232 8.77 -16.64 29.30
C ASN A 232 8.75 -15.29 30.03
N CYS A 233 7.99 -14.31 29.52
CA CYS A 233 7.82 -13.02 30.17
C CYS A 233 6.38 -12.49 29.98
N ASN A 234 6.07 -11.33 30.51
CA ASN A 234 4.70 -10.78 30.45
C ASN A 234 4.40 -10.04 29.12
N PHE A 235 5.26 -10.14 28.11
CA PHE A 235 5.02 -9.50 26.83
C PHE A 235 3.80 -10.11 26.15
N LYS A 236 2.91 -9.23 25.66
CA LYS A 236 1.77 -9.57 24.81
C LYS A 236 1.44 -8.37 23.90
N SER A 237 0.86 -8.64 22.74
CA SER A 237 0.35 -7.60 21.82
C SER A 237 -0.63 -6.66 22.51
N PHE A 238 -0.66 -5.41 22.09
CA PHE A 238 -1.53 -4.38 22.64
C PHE A 238 -3.00 -4.65 22.32
N THR A 239 -3.89 -4.23 23.21
CA THR A 239 -5.32 -4.23 22.95
C THR A 239 -5.66 -3.08 22.00
N ALA A 240 -6.53 -3.30 21.02
CA ALA A 240 -7.01 -2.24 20.15
C ALA A 240 -8.08 -1.41 20.86
N ASP A 241 -7.98 -0.08 20.78
CA ASP A 241 -8.99 0.87 21.21
C ASP A 241 -10.14 0.90 20.18
N TYR A 242 -9.79 0.80 18.90
CA TYR A 242 -10.69 0.73 17.76
C TYR A 242 -10.66 -0.69 17.19
N LEU A 243 -11.51 -1.57 17.76
CA LEU A 243 -11.54 -2.99 17.39
C LEU A 243 -12.69 -3.26 16.42
N ALA A 244 -12.36 -3.76 15.22
CA ALA A 244 -13.37 -4.34 14.35
C ALA A 244 -13.79 -5.72 14.86
N THR A 245 -15.07 -5.91 15.10
CA THR A 245 -15.72 -7.16 15.51
C THR A 245 -16.77 -7.57 14.49
N ASP A 246 -17.22 -8.81 14.57
CA ASP A 246 -18.28 -9.34 13.68
C ASP A 246 -18.03 -9.04 12.19
N VAL A 247 -16.76 -9.15 11.79
CA VAL A 247 -16.39 -8.93 10.38
C VAL A 247 -17.00 -10.03 9.52
N ASN A 248 -17.95 -9.65 8.67
CA ASN A 248 -18.65 -10.56 7.78
C ASN A 248 -18.43 -10.16 6.32
N ILE A 249 -17.65 -10.98 5.63
CA ILE A 249 -17.26 -10.76 4.23
C ILE A 249 -18.45 -10.94 3.27
N ASP A 250 -19.35 -11.87 3.57
CA ASP A 250 -20.51 -12.16 2.72
C ASP A 250 -21.54 -11.02 2.74
N SER A 251 -21.83 -10.49 3.93
CA SER A 251 -22.72 -9.33 4.10
C SER A 251 -22.00 -7.99 3.94
N MET A 252 -20.68 -8.01 3.72
CA MET A 252 -19.84 -6.81 3.57
C MET A 252 -20.00 -5.82 4.74
N THR A 253 -19.94 -6.31 5.99
CA THR A 253 -20.13 -5.48 7.18
C THR A 253 -19.15 -5.82 8.29
N MET A 254 -18.90 -4.85 9.14
CA MET A 254 -18.20 -4.99 10.43
C MET A 254 -18.83 -4.10 11.49
N ASN A 255 -18.58 -4.43 12.76
CA ASN A 255 -18.87 -3.54 13.88
C ASN A 255 -17.56 -2.95 14.41
N VAL A 256 -17.60 -1.67 14.81
CA VAL A 256 -16.47 -1.00 15.49
C VAL A 256 -17.00 -0.35 16.77
N PHE A 257 -16.29 -0.55 17.87
CA PHE A 257 -16.66 0.08 19.15
C PHE A 257 -16.21 1.54 19.17
N LEU A 258 -17.17 2.47 19.24
CA LEU A 258 -16.97 3.91 19.26
C LEU A 258 -17.84 4.53 20.36
N GLU A 259 -17.27 5.43 21.18
CA GLU A 259 -18.01 6.19 22.23
C GLU A 259 -18.91 5.34 23.15
N GLY A 260 -18.51 4.09 23.38
CA GLY A 260 -19.27 3.17 24.25
C GLY A 260 -20.32 2.30 23.55
N GLU A 261 -20.45 2.41 22.22
CA GLU A 261 -21.43 1.67 21.43
C GLU A 261 -20.78 0.88 20.28
N ASN A 262 -21.39 -0.25 19.92
CA ASN A 262 -21.03 -1.01 18.73
C ASN A 262 -21.67 -0.38 17.49
N CYS A 263 -20.86 0.23 16.65
CA CYS A 263 -21.29 0.91 15.44
C CYS A 263 -21.07 0.02 14.22
N LYS A 264 -22.13 -0.20 13.44
CA LYS A 264 -22.06 -0.98 12.20
C LYS A 264 -21.56 -0.12 11.04
N PHE A 265 -20.60 -0.67 10.28
CA PHE A 265 -20.06 -0.08 9.04
C PHE A 265 -20.19 -1.08 7.88
N ASN A 266 -20.29 -0.57 6.65
CA ASN A 266 -20.22 -1.35 5.43
C ASN A 266 -18.78 -1.40 4.95
N LEU A 267 -18.25 -2.60 4.69
CA LEU A 267 -16.89 -2.76 4.18
C LEU A 267 -16.75 -2.17 2.78
N PHE A 268 -15.64 -1.50 2.53
CA PHE A 268 -15.30 -1.01 1.18
C PHE A 268 -15.14 -2.14 0.16
N ASN A 269 -14.55 -3.26 0.58
CA ASN A 269 -14.45 -4.52 -0.16
C ASN A 269 -14.05 -5.66 0.80
N ASN A 270 -13.95 -6.88 0.26
CA ASN A 270 -13.62 -8.10 1.02
C ASN A 270 -12.11 -8.29 1.32
N GLY A 271 -11.25 -7.39 0.91
CA GLY A 271 -9.81 -7.51 1.15
C GLY A 271 -9.43 -7.09 2.57
N ILE A 272 -8.73 -7.96 3.30
CA ILE A 272 -8.30 -7.71 4.69
C ILE A 272 -7.53 -6.38 4.85
N PHE A 273 -6.73 -6.00 3.86
CA PHE A 273 -6.01 -4.71 3.88
C PHE A 273 -6.94 -3.52 3.87
N ASN A 274 -8.07 -3.62 3.16
CA ASN A 274 -9.01 -2.53 3.06
C ASN A 274 -9.85 -2.40 4.33
N ILE A 275 -10.05 -3.50 5.06
CA ILE A 275 -10.62 -3.45 6.41
C ILE A 275 -9.68 -2.68 7.35
N TYR A 276 -8.37 -2.92 7.31
CA TYR A 276 -7.42 -2.11 8.07
C TYR A 276 -7.39 -0.65 7.61
N ASN A 277 -7.45 -0.36 6.29
CA ASN A 277 -7.51 1.01 5.78
C ASN A 277 -8.77 1.74 6.26
N GLU A 278 -9.91 1.06 6.30
CA GLU A 278 -11.18 1.59 6.81
C GLU A 278 -11.12 1.83 8.32
N LEU A 279 -10.57 0.90 9.09
CA LEU A 279 -10.31 1.10 10.52
C LEU A 279 -9.37 2.28 10.80
N THR A 280 -8.34 2.44 9.97
CA THR A 280 -7.43 3.59 10.04
C THR A 280 -8.19 4.90 9.86
N LEU A 281 -9.11 4.97 8.88
CA LEU A 281 -9.96 6.13 8.66
C LEU A 281 -10.87 6.39 9.87
N ILE A 282 -11.59 5.37 10.34
CA ILE A 282 -12.52 5.48 11.49
C ILE A 282 -11.76 5.95 12.74
N ALA A 283 -10.64 5.30 13.07
CA ALA A 283 -9.82 5.66 14.22
C ALA A 283 -9.31 7.11 14.13
N THR A 284 -8.85 7.53 12.95
CA THR A 284 -8.34 8.90 12.75
C THR A 284 -9.45 9.94 12.89
N LEU A 285 -10.63 9.72 12.30
CA LEU A 285 -11.75 10.65 12.45
C LEU A 285 -12.23 10.75 13.91
N SER A 286 -12.26 9.61 14.63
CA SER A 286 -12.59 9.61 16.07
C SER A 286 -11.56 10.39 16.90
N GLU A 287 -10.26 10.24 16.61
CA GLU A 287 -9.18 10.99 17.27
C GLU A 287 -9.18 12.49 16.93
N LEU A 288 -9.79 12.86 15.81
CA LEU A 288 -10.05 14.25 15.46
C LEU A 288 -11.33 14.80 16.10
N ASN A 289 -11.99 14.03 16.99
CA ASN A 289 -13.19 14.37 17.73
C ASN A 289 -14.46 14.56 16.88
N TYR A 290 -14.56 13.90 15.72
CA TYR A 290 -15.82 13.81 14.99
C TYR A 290 -16.77 12.86 15.70
N LYS A 291 -18.07 13.18 15.69
CA LYS A 291 -19.12 12.34 16.30
C LYS A 291 -19.36 11.08 15.47
N VAL A 292 -19.89 10.05 16.12
CA VAL A 292 -20.16 8.75 15.49
C VAL A 292 -21.00 8.87 14.22
N ASP A 293 -22.04 9.72 14.21
CA ASP A 293 -22.88 9.90 13.02
C ASP A 293 -22.09 10.57 11.87
N GLU A 294 -21.28 11.58 12.17
CA GLU A 294 -20.41 12.24 11.18
C GLU A 294 -19.39 11.25 10.60
N ILE A 295 -18.81 10.39 11.45
CA ILE A 295 -17.88 9.32 11.01
C ILE A 295 -18.60 8.35 10.08
N LYS A 296 -19.81 7.88 10.43
CA LYS A 296 -20.58 6.97 9.58
C LYS A 296 -20.91 7.57 8.21
N GLU A 297 -21.35 8.83 8.19
CA GLU A 297 -21.65 9.54 6.94
C GLU A 297 -20.39 9.73 6.10
N ALA A 298 -19.28 10.16 6.69
CA ALA A 298 -18.02 10.35 6.00
C ALA A 298 -17.47 9.03 5.44
N VAL A 299 -17.43 7.96 6.23
CA VAL A 299 -17.01 6.62 5.77
C VAL A 299 -17.93 6.10 4.67
N GLY A 300 -19.25 6.32 4.78
CA GLY A 300 -20.21 5.93 3.75
C GLY A 300 -20.09 6.72 2.44
N SER A 301 -19.50 7.92 2.47
CA SER A 301 -19.32 8.80 1.30
C SER A 301 -18.08 8.48 0.47
N VAL A 302 -17.07 7.84 1.06
CA VAL A 302 -15.79 7.57 0.40
C VAL A 302 -15.75 6.17 -0.19
N HIS A 303 -14.96 6.01 -1.24
CA HIS A 303 -14.83 4.75 -1.94
C HIS A 303 -13.37 4.48 -2.31
N ILE A 304 -12.96 3.24 -2.15
CA ILE A 304 -11.67 2.80 -2.70
C ILE A 304 -11.83 2.63 -4.21
N THR A 305 -10.99 3.31 -4.99
CA THR A 305 -10.97 3.14 -6.44
C THR A 305 -10.68 1.68 -6.80
N LYS A 306 -11.50 1.10 -7.69
CA LYS A 306 -11.42 -0.32 -8.12
C LYS A 306 -10.16 -0.66 -8.94
N GLU A 307 -9.13 0.17 -8.93
CA GLU A 307 -7.98 0.05 -9.84
C GLU A 307 -7.05 -1.15 -9.58
N ARG A 308 -7.20 -1.87 -8.46
CA ARG A 308 -6.31 -2.98 -8.11
C ARG A 308 -6.76 -4.35 -8.64
N LEU A 309 -8.03 -4.53 -8.88
CA LEU A 309 -8.62 -5.74 -9.45
C LEU A 309 -9.54 -5.35 -10.59
N ASN A 310 -9.25 -5.80 -11.79
CA ASN A 310 -10.04 -5.50 -12.96
C ASN A 310 -10.41 -6.82 -13.65
N GLU A 311 -11.70 -7.15 -13.62
CA GLU A 311 -12.24 -8.40 -14.12
C GLU A 311 -12.94 -8.21 -15.47
N PHE A 312 -12.82 -9.24 -16.32
CA PHE A 312 -13.49 -9.34 -17.59
C PHE A 312 -13.87 -10.83 -17.82
N GLU A 313 -15.03 -11.11 -18.34
CA GLU A 313 -15.46 -12.47 -18.62
C GLU A 313 -16.07 -12.57 -20.02
N ALA A 314 -15.61 -13.53 -20.79
CA ALA A 314 -16.18 -13.88 -22.08
C ALA A 314 -15.86 -15.33 -22.44
N GLY A 315 -16.76 -15.98 -23.15
CA GLY A 315 -16.56 -17.36 -23.60
C GLY A 315 -16.45 -18.39 -22.47
N GLY A 316 -17.01 -18.10 -21.28
CA GLY A 316 -16.91 -18.96 -20.10
C GLY A 316 -15.53 -18.97 -19.44
N ILE A 317 -14.69 -17.99 -19.74
CA ILE A 317 -13.35 -17.81 -19.16
C ILE A 317 -13.30 -16.44 -18.47
N LYS A 318 -12.80 -16.41 -17.24
CA LYS A 318 -12.64 -15.20 -16.46
C LYS A 318 -11.20 -14.68 -16.60
N LEU A 319 -11.03 -13.40 -16.94
CA LEU A 319 -9.75 -12.69 -16.92
C LEU A 319 -9.72 -11.74 -15.71
N SER A 320 -8.81 -11.99 -14.79
CA SER A 320 -8.60 -11.18 -13.60
C SER A 320 -7.23 -10.49 -13.66
N SER A 321 -7.22 -9.17 -13.82
CA SER A 321 -5.97 -8.39 -13.80
C SER A 321 -5.75 -7.83 -12.41
N VAL A 322 -4.63 -8.21 -11.79
CA VAL A 322 -4.33 -7.90 -10.39
C VAL A 322 -3.06 -7.06 -10.31
N LEU A 323 -3.16 -5.89 -9.67
CA LEU A 323 -1.98 -5.09 -9.37
C LEU A 323 -1.16 -5.80 -8.27
N CYS A 324 -0.02 -6.31 -8.67
CA CYS A 324 0.97 -6.95 -7.81
C CYS A 324 2.21 -6.05 -7.79
N LYS A 325 2.37 -5.26 -6.73
CA LYS A 325 3.47 -4.29 -6.63
C LYS A 325 4.80 -5.01 -6.78
N ASP A 326 5.52 -4.70 -7.84
CA ASP A 326 6.87 -5.20 -8.11
C ASP A 326 7.83 -4.82 -6.98
N ARG A 327 8.84 -5.66 -6.74
CA ARG A 327 9.86 -5.48 -5.69
C ARG A 327 9.34 -5.52 -4.26
N ASN A 328 8.07 -5.84 -4.06
CA ASN A 328 7.47 -5.97 -2.74
C ASN A 328 7.02 -7.42 -2.52
N ALA A 329 7.87 -8.20 -1.83
CA ALA A 329 7.63 -9.61 -1.54
C ALA A 329 6.29 -9.83 -0.83
N TYR A 330 6.02 -8.99 0.16
CA TYR A 330 4.80 -9.03 0.95
C TYR A 330 3.53 -8.82 0.11
N ALA A 331 3.51 -7.78 -0.76
CA ALA A 331 2.38 -7.54 -1.64
C ALA A 331 2.19 -8.68 -2.65
N SER A 332 3.29 -9.28 -3.13
CA SER A 332 3.24 -10.43 -4.03
C SER A 332 2.68 -11.67 -3.33
N SER A 333 3.14 -11.99 -2.12
CA SER A 333 2.63 -13.10 -1.31
C SER A 333 1.12 -13.00 -1.09
N ARG A 334 0.61 -11.80 -0.81
CA ARG A 334 -0.83 -11.57 -0.64
C ARG A 334 -1.63 -11.82 -1.93
N VAL A 335 -1.08 -11.45 -3.08
CA VAL A 335 -1.71 -11.75 -4.37
C VAL A 335 -1.69 -13.26 -4.63
N PHE A 336 -0.61 -13.95 -4.29
CA PHE A 336 -0.53 -15.41 -4.45
C PHE A 336 -1.52 -16.15 -3.55
N GLU A 337 -1.68 -15.73 -2.30
CA GLU A 337 -2.73 -16.28 -1.40
C GLU A 337 -4.14 -16.03 -1.96
N TYR A 338 -4.40 -14.83 -2.50
CA TYR A 338 -5.67 -14.55 -3.16
C TYR A 338 -5.92 -15.49 -4.34
N ILE A 339 -4.90 -15.75 -5.17
CA ILE A 339 -4.98 -16.67 -6.31
C ILE A 339 -5.20 -18.11 -5.86
N GLU A 340 -4.44 -18.57 -4.85
CA GLU A 340 -4.59 -19.90 -4.27
C GLU A 340 -6.02 -20.15 -3.78
N ALA A 341 -6.61 -19.19 -3.08
CA ALA A 341 -7.95 -19.28 -2.51
C ALA A 341 -9.07 -19.31 -3.57
N GLN A 342 -8.80 -18.88 -4.82
CA GLN A 342 -9.81 -18.91 -5.87
C GLN A 342 -10.13 -20.37 -6.30
N PRO A 343 -11.41 -20.70 -6.54
CA PRO A 343 -11.79 -22.03 -7.00
C PRO A 343 -11.41 -22.26 -8.47
N GLY A 344 -11.39 -23.52 -8.90
CA GLY A 344 -11.22 -23.92 -10.29
C GLY A 344 -9.77 -23.88 -10.79
N ASP A 345 -9.60 -24.26 -12.04
CA ASP A 345 -8.31 -24.24 -12.72
C ASP A 345 -7.89 -22.82 -13.10
N LYS A 346 -6.58 -22.59 -13.16
CA LYS A 346 -6.00 -21.24 -13.28
C LYS A 346 -4.85 -21.24 -14.27
N GLU A 347 -4.69 -20.13 -14.96
CA GLU A 347 -3.48 -19.80 -15.72
C GLU A 347 -2.96 -18.43 -15.30
N LEU A 348 -1.66 -18.23 -15.22
CA LEU A 348 -1.03 -17.01 -14.71
C LEU A 348 -0.09 -16.39 -15.74
N LEU A 349 -0.15 -15.07 -15.85
CA LEU A 349 0.81 -14.24 -16.58
C LEU A 349 1.52 -13.32 -15.61
N LEU A 350 2.83 -13.49 -15.42
CA LEU A 350 3.63 -12.72 -14.47
C LEU A 350 4.30 -11.52 -15.15
N PHE A 351 3.69 -10.34 -14.98
CA PHE A 351 4.17 -9.05 -15.47
C PHE A 351 4.57 -8.09 -14.34
N ASN A 352 4.68 -8.60 -13.12
CA ASN A 352 5.14 -7.83 -11.96
C ASN A 352 6.66 -7.82 -11.84
N ASN A 353 7.34 -7.59 -12.95
CA ASN A 353 8.79 -7.46 -13.04
C ASN A 353 9.18 -6.14 -13.73
N ASN A 354 10.48 -5.88 -13.79
CA ASN A 354 11.01 -4.70 -14.43
C ASN A 354 11.22 -4.93 -15.94
N PHE A 355 10.77 -3.96 -16.72
CA PHE A 355 10.95 -3.92 -18.19
C PHE A 355 11.98 -2.85 -18.62
N GLN A 356 12.69 -2.22 -17.67
CA GLN A 356 13.61 -1.11 -17.89
C GLN A 356 15.08 -1.48 -17.71
N ASP A 357 15.42 -2.75 -17.48
CA ASP A 357 16.80 -3.18 -17.32
C ASP A 357 17.64 -2.85 -18.56
N ASP A 358 18.76 -2.21 -18.34
CA ASP A 358 19.75 -1.88 -19.36
C ASP A 358 21.18 -2.17 -18.89
N ALA A 359 22.18 -1.81 -19.69
CA ALA A 359 23.59 -2.02 -19.36
C ALA A 359 24.09 -1.19 -18.18
N THR A 360 23.39 -0.13 -17.80
CA THR A 360 23.78 0.82 -16.75
C THR A 360 23.04 0.57 -15.43
N TRP A 361 21.90 -0.10 -15.48
CA TRP A 361 21.06 -0.37 -14.33
C TRP A 361 20.40 -1.74 -14.44
N SER A 362 20.37 -2.45 -13.33
CA SER A 362 19.76 -3.77 -13.21
C SER A 362 18.99 -3.90 -11.91
N GLU A 363 17.81 -4.52 -11.96
CA GLU A 363 17.00 -4.75 -10.80
C GLU A 363 17.60 -5.79 -9.86
N ASN A 364 17.54 -5.53 -8.55
CA ASN A 364 17.82 -6.55 -7.54
C ASN A 364 16.62 -7.48 -7.39
N MET A 365 16.82 -8.76 -7.72
CA MET A 365 15.78 -9.78 -7.71
C MET A 365 15.68 -10.58 -6.38
N CYS A 366 16.43 -10.20 -5.32
CA CYS A 366 16.40 -10.93 -4.04
C CYS A 366 15.00 -11.00 -3.42
N TRP A 367 14.14 -10.01 -3.70
CA TRP A 367 12.77 -9.99 -3.19
C TRP A 367 11.92 -11.21 -3.62
N LEU A 368 12.27 -11.87 -4.73
CA LEU A 368 11.62 -13.11 -5.17
C LEU A 368 11.76 -14.22 -4.14
N TYR A 369 12.87 -14.24 -3.39
CA TYR A 369 13.16 -15.26 -2.39
C TYR A 369 12.53 -14.95 -1.03
N ASP A 370 11.97 -13.75 -0.85
CA ASP A 370 11.18 -13.37 0.32
C ASP A 370 9.66 -13.53 0.07
N ALA A 371 9.24 -13.70 -1.20
CA ALA A 371 7.83 -13.88 -1.56
C ALA A 371 7.44 -15.37 -1.59
N ASP A 372 6.21 -15.67 -1.19
CA ASP A 372 5.67 -17.03 -1.02
C ASP A 372 5.26 -17.66 -2.37
N PHE A 373 6.20 -17.83 -3.30
CA PHE A 373 5.97 -18.48 -4.60
C PHE A 373 5.53 -19.94 -4.44
N GLU A 374 5.77 -20.57 -3.29
CA GLU A 374 5.32 -21.90 -2.91
C GLU A 374 3.80 -22.08 -3.02
N LEU A 375 3.04 -20.99 -2.82
CA LEU A 375 1.58 -20.95 -3.02
C LEU A 375 1.16 -21.16 -4.49
N LEU A 376 2.09 -20.94 -5.42
CA LEU A 376 1.85 -21.18 -6.86
C LEU A 376 2.16 -22.63 -7.28
N ALA A 377 2.65 -23.49 -6.37
CA ALA A 377 2.84 -24.92 -6.59
C ALA A 377 1.52 -25.70 -6.38
N ASP A 378 0.39 -25.13 -6.78
CA ASP A 378 -0.97 -25.69 -6.72
C ASP A 378 -1.27 -26.45 -8.02
N ASP A 379 -1.75 -27.67 -7.93
CA ASP A 379 -2.14 -28.52 -9.08
C ASP A 379 -3.25 -27.91 -9.95
N ARG A 380 -4.03 -26.97 -9.42
CA ARG A 380 -5.03 -26.19 -10.15
C ARG A 380 -4.43 -25.11 -11.04
N ILE A 381 -3.15 -24.78 -10.86
CA ILE A 381 -2.44 -23.83 -11.72
C ILE A 381 -1.80 -24.61 -12.87
N LYS A 382 -2.42 -24.53 -14.05
CA LYS A 382 -2.04 -25.32 -15.23
C LYS A 382 -0.89 -24.72 -16.01
N THR A 383 -0.83 -23.39 -16.07
CA THR A 383 0.21 -22.68 -16.83
C THR A 383 0.62 -21.41 -16.09
N ILE A 384 1.92 -21.19 -15.99
CA ILE A 384 2.51 -19.92 -15.52
C ILE A 384 3.44 -19.40 -16.61
N VAL A 385 3.11 -18.26 -17.20
CA VAL A 385 3.94 -17.62 -18.20
C VAL A 385 4.76 -16.52 -17.57
N THR A 386 6.07 -16.62 -17.71
CA THR A 386 7.04 -15.60 -17.30
C THR A 386 7.63 -14.90 -18.51
N THR A 387 7.90 -13.59 -18.41
CA THR A 387 8.36 -12.79 -19.55
C THR A 387 9.25 -11.62 -19.12
N GLY A 388 9.73 -10.87 -20.11
CA GLY A 388 10.58 -9.69 -19.88
C GLY A 388 12.02 -10.04 -19.57
N SER A 389 12.82 -9.02 -19.24
CA SER A 389 14.27 -9.15 -18.98
C SER A 389 14.56 -10.08 -17.78
N ARG A 390 13.61 -10.18 -16.84
CA ARG A 390 13.72 -10.99 -15.62
C ARG A 390 12.88 -12.28 -15.63
N GLY A 391 12.27 -12.61 -16.77
CA GLY A 391 11.40 -13.79 -16.87
C GLY A 391 12.10 -15.12 -16.49
N LEU A 392 13.41 -15.24 -16.74
CA LEU A 392 14.19 -16.42 -16.35
C LEU A 392 14.45 -16.47 -14.83
N ASP A 393 14.61 -15.32 -14.17
CA ASP A 393 14.73 -15.26 -12.70
C ASP A 393 13.42 -15.76 -12.05
N PHE A 394 12.27 -15.34 -12.58
CA PHE A 394 10.96 -15.84 -12.15
C PHE A 394 10.81 -17.34 -12.43
N LYS A 395 11.22 -17.84 -13.62
CA LYS A 395 11.19 -19.27 -13.91
C LYS A 395 12.03 -20.05 -12.91
N LEU A 396 13.25 -19.61 -12.60
CA LEU A 396 14.11 -20.24 -11.62
C LEU A 396 13.48 -20.27 -10.23
N ARG A 397 12.87 -19.15 -9.81
CA ARG A 397 12.19 -19.07 -8.51
C ARG A 397 10.97 -19.99 -8.43
N LEU A 398 10.17 -20.08 -9.48
CA LEU A 398 9.03 -21.01 -9.56
C LEU A 398 9.47 -22.46 -9.45
N LEU A 399 10.54 -22.85 -10.15
CA LEU A 399 11.11 -24.19 -10.01
C LEU A 399 11.58 -24.48 -8.58
N SER A 400 12.24 -23.50 -7.94
CA SER A 400 12.68 -23.60 -6.56
C SER A 400 11.52 -23.68 -5.56
N ALA A 401 10.37 -23.14 -5.91
CA ALA A 401 9.13 -23.19 -5.14
C ALA A 401 8.36 -24.51 -5.30
N GLY A 402 8.83 -25.41 -6.17
CA GLY A 402 8.18 -26.71 -6.41
C GLY A 402 7.14 -26.71 -7.53
N VAL A 403 7.01 -25.63 -8.30
CA VAL A 403 6.15 -25.63 -9.49
C VAL A 403 6.74 -26.58 -10.53
N ARG A 404 5.91 -27.45 -11.12
CA ARG A 404 6.34 -28.41 -12.16
C ARG A 404 6.84 -27.68 -13.40
N GLU A 405 7.96 -28.12 -13.96
CA GLU A 405 8.59 -27.47 -15.12
C GLU A 405 7.67 -27.41 -16.34
N GLU A 406 6.87 -28.48 -16.56
CA GLU A 406 5.90 -28.53 -17.63
C GLU A 406 4.80 -27.47 -17.54
N ASN A 407 4.55 -26.89 -16.38
CA ASN A 407 3.57 -25.83 -16.18
C ASN A 407 4.19 -24.41 -16.36
N ILE A 408 5.51 -24.29 -16.50
CA ILE A 408 6.20 -23.01 -16.62
C ILE A 408 6.58 -22.76 -18.08
N ARG A 409 6.16 -21.61 -18.61
CA ARG A 409 6.53 -21.13 -19.94
C ARG A 409 7.31 -19.84 -19.80
N TYR A 410 8.45 -19.73 -20.52
CA TYR A 410 9.19 -18.48 -20.65
C TYR A 410 9.04 -17.96 -22.06
N VAL A 411 8.63 -16.71 -22.19
CA VAL A 411 8.44 -16.03 -23.47
C VAL A 411 9.28 -14.76 -23.49
N LYS A 412 10.13 -14.62 -24.50
CA LYS A 412 11.01 -13.45 -24.60
C LYS A 412 10.24 -12.18 -24.93
N ASP A 413 9.34 -12.23 -25.91
CA ASP A 413 8.46 -11.11 -26.26
C ASP A 413 7.19 -11.16 -25.42
N PRO A 414 6.94 -10.16 -24.54
CA PRO A 414 5.77 -10.14 -23.71
C PRO A 414 4.42 -10.25 -24.44
N LEU A 415 4.33 -9.80 -25.69
CA LEU A 415 3.10 -9.86 -26.48
C LEU A 415 2.76 -11.28 -26.95
N ASP A 416 3.75 -12.16 -26.99
CA ASP A 416 3.56 -13.57 -27.36
C ASP A 416 3.03 -14.44 -26.21
N CYS A 417 2.98 -13.94 -24.97
CA CYS A 417 2.52 -14.68 -23.80
C CYS A 417 1.12 -15.29 -23.97
N VAL A 418 0.25 -14.63 -24.72
CA VAL A 418 -1.12 -15.08 -24.97
C VAL A 418 -1.17 -16.42 -25.73
N LYS A 419 -0.13 -16.72 -26.53
CA LYS A 419 -0.03 -17.96 -27.31
C LYS A 419 0.26 -19.20 -26.45
N GLU A 420 0.76 -18.99 -25.25
CA GLU A 420 1.13 -20.06 -24.30
C GLU A 420 -0.03 -20.49 -23.37
N LEU A 421 -1.17 -19.81 -23.45
CA LEU A 421 -2.35 -20.12 -22.64
C LEU A 421 -3.26 -21.14 -23.37
N ASN A 422 -3.97 -21.96 -22.58
CA ASN A 422 -4.84 -23.03 -23.11
C ASN A 422 -6.27 -22.57 -23.37
N PHE A 423 -6.76 -21.53 -22.67
CA PHE A 423 -8.12 -20.99 -22.80
C PHE A 423 -9.21 -22.03 -22.56
N THR A 424 -9.09 -22.82 -21.49
CA THR A 424 -10.05 -23.85 -21.11
C THR A 424 -11.31 -23.22 -20.51
N GLU A 425 -12.49 -23.74 -20.87
CA GLU A 425 -13.76 -23.26 -20.32
C GLU A 425 -13.84 -23.51 -18.80
N GLY A 426 -14.29 -22.49 -18.04
CA GLY A 426 -14.39 -22.55 -16.59
C GLY A 426 -13.13 -22.15 -15.83
N GLU A 427 -12.02 -21.88 -16.53
CA GLU A 427 -10.79 -21.42 -15.89
C GLU A 427 -10.75 -19.91 -15.68
N THR A 428 -9.84 -19.50 -14.77
CA THR A 428 -9.51 -18.08 -14.53
C THR A 428 -8.09 -17.80 -14.98
N ILE A 429 -7.93 -16.81 -15.85
CA ILE A 429 -6.63 -16.28 -16.26
C ILE A 429 -6.28 -15.09 -15.37
N PHE A 430 -5.17 -15.17 -14.66
CA PHE A 430 -4.65 -14.07 -13.83
C PHE A 430 -3.52 -13.35 -14.54
N LEU A 431 -3.69 -12.05 -14.77
CA LEU A 431 -2.63 -11.16 -15.24
C LEU A 431 -2.10 -10.33 -14.07
N LEU A 432 -0.94 -10.71 -13.54
CA LEU A 432 -0.27 -9.99 -12.47
C LEU A 432 0.63 -8.92 -13.06
N TYR A 433 0.39 -7.64 -12.75
CA TYR A 433 1.16 -6.53 -13.29
C TYR A 433 1.68 -5.61 -12.19
N GLY A 434 2.87 -5.06 -12.42
CA GLY A 434 3.52 -4.10 -11.53
C GLY A 434 3.18 -2.65 -11.85
N THR A 435 3.90 -1.74 -11.18
CA THR A 435 3.77 -0.29 -11.36
C THR A 435 4.70 0.27 -12.45
N ASP A 436 5.49 -0.58 -13.10
CA ASP A 436 6.40 -0.17 -14.16
C ASP A 436 5.64 0.49 -15.32
N PRO A 437 5.91 1.78 -15.66
CA PRO A 437 5.21 2.48 -16.73
C PRO A 437 5.50 1.90 -18.12
N LEU A 438 6.60 1.17 -18.30
CA LEU A 438 6.96 0.50 -19.55
C LEU A 438 6.39 -0.90 -19.66
N SER A 439 5.70 -1.40 -18.62
CA SER A 439 5.09 -2.72 -18.64
C SER A 439 4.09 -2.87 -19.80
N PRO A 440 4.21 -3.92 -20.61
CA PRO A 440 3.27 -4.20 -21.70
C PRO A 440 1.94 -4.81 -21.23
N ALA A 441 1.75 -5.00 -19.93
CA ALA A 441 0.57 -5.67 -19.35
C ALA A 441 -0.78 -5.13 -19.86
N ARG A 442 -0.90 -3.80 -20.03
CA ARG A 442 -2.13 -3.19 -20.59
C ARG A 442 -2.38 -3.62 -22.04
N LYS A 443 -1.33 -3.75 -22.86
CA LYS A 443 -1.46 -4.23 -24.24
C LYS A 443 -1.85 -5.70 -24.27
N VAL A 444 -1.18 -6.52 -23.46
CA VAL A 444 -1.47 -7.96 -23.34
C VAL A 444 -2.90 -8.17 -22.85
N ARG A 445 -3.36 -7.42 -21.87
CA ARG A 445 -4.76 -7.47 -21.43
C ARG A 445 -5.75 -7.24 -22.58
N LYS A 446 -5.53 -6.20 -23.38
CA LYS A 446 -6.39 -5.90 -24.52
C LYS A 446 -6.41 -7.06 -25.53
N ILE A 447 -5.26 -7.68 -25.81
CA ILE A 447 -5.17 -8.86 -26.70
C ILE A 447 -5.95 -10.04 -26.11
N LEU A 448 -5.87 -10.26 -24.79
CA LEU A 448 -6.64 -11.29 -24.10
C LEU A 448 -8.15 -11.03 -24.20
N GLU A 449 -8.62 -9.83 -23.93
CA GLU A 449 -10.05 -9.45 -24.04
C GLU A 449 -10.56 -9.66 -25.47
N GLU A 450 -9.78 -9.28 -26.49
CA GLU A 450 -10.12 -9.51 -27.89
C GLU A 450 -10.16 -11.01 -28.23
N HIS A 451 -9.23 -11.81 -27.67
CA HIS A 451 -9.19 -13.25 -27.87
C HIS A 451 -10.40 -13.96 -27.24
N LEU A 452 -10.72 -13.65 -25.98
CA LEU A 452 -11.87 -14.20 -25.27
C LEU A 452 -13.20 -13.86 -25.96
N ASN A 453 -13.34 -12.64 -26.46
CA ASN A 453 -14.50 -12.24 -27.27
C ASN A 453 -14.64 -13.05 -28.56
N ARG A 454 -13.53 -13.45 -29.20
CA ARG A 454 -13.55 -14.35 -30.40
C ARG A 454 -14.00 -15.75 -30.01
N ILE A 455 -13.49 -16.29 -28.89
CA ILE A 455 -13.92 -17.60 -28.37
C ILE A 455 -15.43 -17.59 -28.12
N GLU A 456 -15.94 -16.54 -27.46
CA GLU A 456 -17.37 -16.41 -27.18
C GLU A 456 -18.23 -16.40 -28.46
N LYS A 457 -17.82 -15.62 -29.48
CA LYS A 457 -18.50 -15.58 -30.77
C LYS A 457 -18.52 -16.96 -31.44
N THR A 458 -17.37 -17.66 -31.45
CA THR A 458 -17.27 -18.99 -32.04
C THR A 458 -18.17 -19.98 -31.31
N ARG A 459 -18.20 -19.97 -29.97
CA ARG A 459 -19.08 -20.86 -29.19
C ARG A 459 -20.58 -20.57 -29.39
N ARG A 460 -20.96 -19.30 -29.59
CA ARG A 460 -22.35 -18.92 -29.91
C ARG A 460 -22.79 -19.37 -31.30
N CYS A 461 -21.85 -19.50 -32.25
CA CYS A 461 -22.17 -19.98 -33.58
C CYS A 461 -22.29 -21.51 -33.67
N ILE A 462 -21.82 -22.24 -32.67
CA ILE A 462 -21.85 -23.72 -32.61
C ILE A 462 -23.09 -24.22 -31.82
N LYS A 463 -23.66 -23.37 -30.95
CA LYS A 463 -24.94 -23.61 -30.25
C LYS A 463 -26.12 -23.15 -31.13
#